data_a902e390e68ddcb0e7533cebbbc08721
#
_entry.id   a902e390e68ddcb0e7533cebbbc08721
#
_cell.length_a   1.000
_cell.length_b   1.000
_cell.length_c   1.000
_cell.angle_alpha   90.00
_cell.angle_beta   90.00
_cell.angle_gamma   90.00
#
_symmetry.space_group_name_H-M   'P 1'
#
loop_
_entity.id
_entity.type
_entity.pdbx_description
1 polymer ?
#
loop_
_entity_poly.entity_id
_entity_poly.type
_entity_poly.pdbx_seq_one_letter_code
_entity_poly.pdbx_strand_id
1 'polypeptide(L)'
;ILAPTYGIMLYQEQVMQVAQRFGGFSLGKADILRRAMGKKSAAEMHRMQEDFVAGALKLGHSETKAKEVFAIMEKFAGYGFNRSHAYAYSALAFQLAYFKAHYPDVFFDVMLNYSSSDYITDALSFDFETALLSINNIPYHDKFQNKKIFLGMKNIKGLPRDLAYWIIEERQNAAFTGVEDFILRLPQNYHK
;
A
#
# COMPACT_ATOMS: atom_id res chain seq x y z
N ILE A 1 23.93 -3.07 -17.97
CA ILE A 1 23.31 -2.95 -16.64
C ILE A 1 22.19 -1.92 -16.68
N LEU A 2 22.47 -0.69 -17.18
CA LEU A 2 21.54 0.44 -17.10
C LEU A 2 20.69 0.64 -18.36
N ALA A 3 20.83 -0.16 -19.40
CA ALA A 3 20.05 -0.02 -20.64
C ALA A 3 18.51 -0.04 -20.40
N PRO A 4 17.96 -0.93 -19.54
CA PRO A 4 16.51 -0.94 -19.28
C PRO A 4 15.98 0.33 -18.59
N THR A 5 16.86 1.14 -18.02
CA THR A 5 16.54 2.39 -17.33
C THR A 5 17.22 3.60 -18.00
N TYR A 6 17.52 3.49 -19.29
CA TYR A 6 18.08 4.56 -20.13
C TYR A 6 19.34 5.22 -19.56
N GLY A 7 20.22 4.43 -18.95
CA GLY A 7 21.47 4.90 -18.35
C GLY A 7 21.37 5.43 -16.92
N ILE A 8 20.18 5.44 -16.34
CA ILE A 8 19.94 5.95 -14.98
C ILE A 8 19.89 4.79 -13.99
N MET A 9 20.54 4.93 -12.84
CA MET A 9 20.39 4.01 -11.72
C MET A 9 19.06 4.28 -11.02
N LEU A 10 18.14 3.34 -11.04
CA LEU A 10 16.85 3.40 -10.35
C LEU A 10 16.77 2.38 -9.22
N TYR A 11 17.35 1.22 -9.40
CA TYR A 11 17.21 0.09 -8.50
C TYR A 11 18.46 -0.20 -7.70
N GLN A 12 18.31 -0.62 -6.46
CA GLN A 12 19.41 -1.06 -5.60
C GLN A 12 20.22 -2.19 -6.24
N GLU A 13 19.57 -3.08 -6.95
CA GLU A 13 20.20 -4.17 -7.70
C GLU A 13 21.13 -3.66 -8.80
N GLN A 14 20.81 -2.54 -9.45
CA GLN A 14 21.69 -1.91 -10.44
C GLN A 14 22.95 -1.35 -9.79
N VAL A 15 22.83 -0.73 -8.62
CA VAL A 15 23.99 -0.27 -7.84
C VAL A 15 24.90 -1.44 -7.50
N MET A 16 24.36 -2.55 -7.03
CA MET A 16 25.13 -3.75 -6.73
C MET A 16 25.82 -4.31 -7.98
N GLN A 17 25.10 -4.37 -9.12
CA GLN A 17 25.68 -4.84 -10.38
C GLN A 17 26.80 -3.93 -10.89
N VAL A 18 26.68 -2.60 -10.75
CA VAL A 18 27.73 -1.66 -11.10
C VAL A 18 28.94 -1.85 -10.17
N ALA A 19 28.72 -2.01 -8.87
CA ALA A 19 29.78 -2.30 -7.92
C ALA A 19 30.55 -3.58 -8.28
N GLN A 20 29.85 -4.63 -8.71
CA GLN A 20 30.46 -5.89 -9.11
C GLN A 20 31.23 -5.77 -10.45
N ARG A 21 30.57 -5.27 -11.49
CA ARG A 21 31.13 -5.30 -12.85
C ARG A 21 32.12 -4.18 -13.11
N PHE A 22 31.96 -3.03 -12.50
CA PHE A 22 32.86 -1.89 -12.68
C PHE A 22 33.90 -1.80 -11.57
N GLY A 23 33.51 -2.03 -10.30
CA GLY A 23 34.40 -1.96 -9.14
C GLY A 23 35.03 -3.30 -8.74
N GLY A 24 34.70 -4.40 -9.42
CA GLY A 24 35.25 -5.72 -9.11
C GLY A 24 34.81 -6.30 -7.76
N PHE A 25 33.71 -5.82 -7.19
CA PHE A 25 33.21 -6.32 -5.91
C PHE A 25 32.62 -7.73 -6.03
N SER A 26 32.80 -8.54 -5.00
CA SER A 26 31.99 -9.75 -4.82
C SER A 26 30.52 -9.37 -4.53
N LEU A 27 29.60 -10.30 -4.71
CA LEU A 27 28.18 -10.08 -4.38
C LEU A 27 27.99 -9.64 -2.93
N GLY A 28 28.69 -10.30 -1.99
CA GLY A 28 28.62 -9.95 -0.57
C GLY A 28 29.14 -8.54 -0.29
N LYS A 29 30.26 -8.12 -0.95
CA LYS A 29 30.80 -6.77 -0.80
C LYS A 29 29.88 -5.72 -1.42
N ALA A 30 29.23 -6.02 -2.53
CA ALA A 30 28.23 -5.15 -3.14
C ALA A 30 26.98 -4.98 -2.26
N ASP A 31 26.55 -6.03 -1.54
CA ASP A 31 25.45 -5.92 -0.57
C ASP A 31 25.84 -5.09 0.67
N ILE A 32 27.08 -5.23 1.15
CA ILE A 32 27.60 -4.36 2.23
C ILE A 32 27.57 -2.90 1.77
N LEU A 33 28.05 -2.59 0.56
CA LEU A 33 27.98 -1.24 -0.01
C LEU A 33 26.52 -0.72 -0.04
N ARG A 34 25.59 -1.51 -0.56
CA ARG A 34 24.17 -1.16 -0.59
C ARG A 34 23.61 -0.81 0.81
N ARG A 35 23.99 -1.58 1.83
CA ARG A 35 23.57 -1.34 3.22
C ARG A 35 24.23 -0.10 3.82
N ALA A 36 25.53 0.12 3.55
CA ALA A 36 26.25 1.30 4.00
C ALA A 36 25.63 2.59 3.43
N MET A 37 25.27 2.53 2.15
CA MET A 37 24.57 3.61 1.48
C MET A 37 23.25 3.98 2.19
N GLY A 38 22.44 2.99 2.61
CA GLY A 38 21.20 3.22 3.35
C GLY A 38 21.41 3.83 4.74
N LYS A 39 22.52 3.51 5.40
CA LYS A 39 22.85 4.00 6.75
C LYS A 39 23.55 5.37 6.78
N LYS A 40 23.99 5.90 5.63
CA LYS A 40 24.69 7.19 5.49
C LYS A 40 25.94 7.33 6.37
N SER A 41 26.67 6.22 6.60
CA SER A 41 27.93 6.25 7.36
C SER A 41 29.06 6.78 6.48
N ALA A 42 29.49 8.03 6.70
CA ALA A 42 30.53 8.67 5.90
C ALA A 42 31.86 7.90 5.92
N ALA A 43 32.28 7.37 7.09
CA ALA A 43 33.52 6.62 7.21
C ALA A 43 33.50 5.29 6.44
N GLU A 44 32.33 4.59 6.46
CA GLU A 44 32.15 3.34 5.73
C GLU A 44 32.08 3.60 4.22
N MET A 45 31.41 4.69 3.81
CA MET A 45 31.34 5.10 2.40
C MET A 45 32.70 5.46 1.84
N HIS A 46 33.53 6.19 2.58
CA HIS A 46 34.90 6.51 2.14
C HIS A 46 35.76 5.26 1.91
N ARG A 47 35.73 4.32 2.84
CA ARG A 47 36.41 3.03 2.70
C ARG A 47 35.91 2.23 1.49
N MET A 48 34.61 2.21 1.26
CA MET A 48 34.01 1.54 0.09
C MET A 48 34.42 2.22 -1.22
N GLN A 49 34.57 3.55 -1.22
CA GLN A 49 35.08 4.29 -2.40
C GLN A 49 36.52 3.91 -2.75
N GLU A 50 37.39 3.86 -1.76
CA GLU A 50 38.78 3.45 -1.97
C GLU A 50 38.85 2.03 -2.57
N ASP A 51 38.14 1.10 -1.99
CA ASP A 51 38.05 -0.27 -2.48
C ASP A 51 37.46 -0.37 -3.90
N PHE A 52 36.42 0.43 -4.20
CA PHE A 52 35.82 0.48 -5.53
C PHE A 52 36.79 1.01 -6.58
N VAL A 53 37.47 2.10 -6.27
CA VAL A 53 38.48 2.67 -7.18
C VAL A 53 39.64 1.69 -7.40
N ALA A 54 40.17 1.08 -6.35
CA ALA A 54 41.20 0.07 -6.45
C ALA A 54 40.79 -1.13 -7.32
N GLY A 55 39.55 -1.59 -7.17
CA GLY A 55 39.00 -2.66 -7.99
C GLY A 55 38.80 -2.25 -9.45
N ALA A 56 38.29 -1.04 -9.69
CA ALA A 56 38.09 -0.49 -11.04
C ALA A 56 39.42 -0.35 -11.82
N LEU A 57 40.49 0.12 -11.13
CA LEU A 57 41.82 0.20 -11.72
C LEU A 57 42.34 -1.17 -12.15
N LYS A 58 42.14 -2.23 -11.35
CA LYS A 58 42.52 -3.61 -11.71
C LYS A 58 41.74 -4.13 -12.93
N LEU A 59 40.56 -3.61 -13.18
CA LEU A 59 39.76 -3.93 -14.36
C LEU A 59 40.03 -3.03 -15.56
N GLY A 60 41.06 -2.15 -15.49
CA GLY A 60 41.49 -1.30 -16.58
C GLY A 60 40.73 0.02 -16.74
N HIS A 61 39.92 0.41 -15.76
CA HIS A 61 39.24 1.69 -15.77
C HIS A 61 40.17 2.79 -15.21
N SER A 62 39.97 4.05 -15.65
CA SER A 62 40.73 5.18 -15.10
C SER A 62 40.20 5.57 -13.70
N GLU A 63 41.12 6.10 -12.87
CA GLU A 63 40.75 6.57 -11.52
C GLU A 63 39.66 7.64 -11.54
N THR A 64 39.80 8.61 -12.47
CA THR A 64 38.82 9.67 -12.65
C THR A 64 37.44 9.09 -12.91
N LYS A 65 37.33 8.14 -13.84
CA LYS A 65 36.07 7.51 -14.19
C LYS A 65 35.49 6.69 -13.02
N ALA A 66 36.35 6.00 -12.26
CA ALA A 66 35.93 5.23 -11.09
C ALA A 66 35.35 6.14 -10.00
N LYS A 67 35.97 7.28 -9.72
CA LYS A 67 35.47 8.28 -8.77
C LYS A 67 34.15 8.90 -9.23
N GLU A 68 34.01 9.23 -10.51
CA GLU A 68 32.76 9.73 -11.08
C GLU A 68 31.60 8.73 -10.90
N VAL A 69 31.85 7.46 -11.27
CA VAL A 69 30.83 6.40 -11.16
C VAL A 69 30.44 6.19 -9.69
N PHE A 70 31.41 6.16 -8.77
CA PHE A 70 31.13 6.01 -7.35
C PHE A 70 30.33 7.20 -6.80
N ALA A 71 30.66 8.43 -7.18
CA ALA A 71 29.91 9.62 -6.75
C ALA A 71 28.46 9.60 -7.24
N ILE A 72 28.19 9.08 -8.46
CA ILE A 72 26.84 8.86 -8.95
C ILE A 72 26.12 7.82 -8.08
N MET A 73 26.78 6.70 -7.77
CA MET A 73 26.24 5.65 -6.91
C MET A 73 25.91 6.19 -5.51
N GLU A 74 26.81 6.96 -4.91
CA GLU A 74 26.64 7.56 -3.60
C GLU A 74 25.46 8.56 -3.57
N LYS A 75 25.37 9.42 -4.57
CA LYS A 75 24.25 10.38 -4.71
C LYS A 75 22.91 9.67 -4.84
N PHE A 76 22.89 8.53 -5.50
CA PHE A 76 21.68 7.73 -5.71
C PHE A 76 21.33 6.83 -4.51
N ALA A 77 22.28 6.55 -3.65
CA ALA A 77 22.19 5.56 -2.57
C ALA A 77 21.00 5.71 -1.62
N GLY A 78 20.57 6.95 -1.37
CA GLY A 78 19.43 7.23 -0.50
C GLY A 78 18.06 7.02 -1.15
N TYR A 79 18.01 6.81 -2.46
CA TYR A 79 16.78 6.76 -3.26
C TYR A 79 16.58 5.45 -4.02
N GLY A 80 17.54 4.52 -3.96
CA GLY A 80 17.46 3.26 -4.68
C GLY A 80 16.28 2.41 -4.24
N PHE A 81 15.41 2.07 -5.18
CA PHE A 81 14.24 1.25 -4.92
C PHE A 81 14.54 -0.25 -5.15
N ASN A 82 13.92 -1.13 -4.36
CA ASN A 82 14.05 -2.58 -4.58
C ASN A 82 13.22 -3.00 -5.80
N ARG A 83 13.87 -3.56 -6.81
CA ARG A 83 13.21 -3.96 -8.07
C ARG A 83 12.20 -5.10 -7.86
N SER A 84 12.53 -6.06 -7.02
CA SER A 84 11.65 -7.20 -6.73
C SER A 84 10.36 -6.73 -6.05
N HIS A 85 10.48 -5.76 -5.13
CA HIS A 85 9.33 -5.14 -4.48
C HIS A 85 8.46 -4.39 -5.50
N ALA A 86 9.07 -3.57 -6.37
CA ALA A 86 8.34 -2.86 -7.43
C ALA A 86 7.57 -3.83 -8.33
N TYR A 87 8.21 -4.92 -8.75
CA TYR A 87 7.58 -5.94 -9.58
C TYR A 87 6.39 -6.61 -8.89
N ALA A 88 6.58 -7.07 -7.64
CA ALA A 88 5.52 -7.76 -6.89
C ALA A 88 4.29 -6.88 -6.69
N TYR A 89 4.50 -5.63 -6.26
CA TYR A 89 3.38 -4.70 -6.06
C TYR A 89 2.73 -4.24 -7.36
N SER A 90 3.50 -4.08 -8.44
CA SER A 90 2.92 -3.75 -9.74
C SER A 90 2.06 -4.91 -10.29
N ALA A 91 2.50 -6.15 -10.10
CA ALA A 91 1.71 -7.33 -10.48
C ALA A 91 0.41 -7.40 -9.69
N LEU A 92 0.46 -7.18 -8.36
CA LEU A 92 -0.73 -7.14 -7.52
C LEU A 92 -1.66 -5.98 -7.91
N ALA A 93 -1.13 -4.78 -8.11
CA ALA A 93 -1.91 -3.62 -8.52
C ALA A 93 -2.60 -3.85 -9.88
N PHE A 94 -1.91 -4.48 -10.82
CA PHE A 94 -2.47 -4.86 -12.11
C PHE A 94 -3.63 -5.86 -11.97
N GLN A 95 -3.46 -6.89 -11.12
CA GLN A 95 -4.51 -7.87 -10.84
C GLN A 95 -5.74 -7.19 -10.22
N LEU A 96 -5.56 -6.30 -9.24
CA LEU A 96 -6.65 -5.55 -8.63
C LEU A 96 -7.34 -4.64 -9.64
N ALA A 97 -6.60 -3.96 -10.50
CA ALA A 97 -7.15 -3.15 -11.58
C ALA A 97 -7.96 -3.98 -12.59
N TYR A 98 -7.48 -5.18 -12.91
CA TYR A 98 -8.20 -6.14 -13.75
C TYR A 98 -9.54 -6.55 -13.13
N PHE A 99 -9.54 -6.92 -11.84
CA PHE A 99 -10.78 -7.26 -11.14
C PHE A 99 -11.74 -6.08 -11.07
N LYS A 100 -11.23 -4.88 -10.78
CA LYS A 100 -12.04 -3.67 -10.76
C LYS A 100 -12.70 -3.36 -12.10
N ALA A 101 -11.98 -3.54 -13.21
CA ALA A 101 -12.48 -3.27 -14.56
C ALA A 101 -13.46 -4.31 -15.06
N HIS A 102 -13.23 -5.60 -14.79
CA HIS A 102 -13.99 -6.70 -15.37
C HIS A 102 -15.00 -7.34 -14.41
N TYR A 103 -14.80 -7.19 -13.11
CA TYR A 103 -15.63 -7.75 -12.03
C TYR A 103 -15.87 -6.74 -10.92
N PRO A 104 -16.39 -5.52 -11.24
CA PRO A 104 -16.51 -4.44 -10.26
C PRO A 104 -17.36 -4.84 -9.05
N ASP A 105 -18.41 -5.63 -9.24
CA ASP A 105 -19.30 -6.09 -8.16
C ASP A 105 -18.51 -6.86 -7.10
N VAL A 106 -17.69 -7.82 -7.53
CA VAL A 106 -16.87 -8.63 -6.61
C VAL A 106 -15.76 -7.79 -5.99
N PHE A 107 -15.12 -6.93 -6.79
CA PHE A 107 -14.06 -6.05 -6.30
C PHE A 107 -14.57 -5.13 -5.19
N PHE A 108 -15.67 -4.43 -5.42
CA PHE A 108 -16.20 -3.48 -4.42
C PHE A 108 -16.84 -4.17 -3.21
N ASP A 109 -17.42 -5.37 -3.37
CA ASP A 109 -17.91 -6.15 -2.22
C ASP A 109 -16.77 -6.44 -1.22
N VAL A 110 -15.62 -6.86 -1.73
CA VAL A 110 -14.44 -7.11 -0.90
C VAL A 110 -13.87 -5.82 -0.34
N MET A 111 -13.63 -4.81 -1.19
CA MET A 111 -12.90 -3.60 -0.78
C MET A 111 -13.70 -2.73 0.18
N LEU A 112 -15.02 -2.65 0.06
CA LEU A 112 -15.89 -1.92 0.99
C LEU A 112 -15.89 -2.54 2.39
N ASN A 113 -15.70 -3.85 2.51
CA ASN A 113 -15.58 -4.50 3.82
C ASN A 113 -14.27 -4.18 4.54
N TYR A 114 -13.19 -3.85 3.80
CA TYR A 114 -11.88 -3.54 4.38
C TYR A 114 -11.63 -2.04 4.58
N SER A 115 -12.06 -1.18 3.66
CA SER A 115 -11.84 0.27 3.70
C SER A 115 -12.96 1.01 2.98
N SER A 116 -14.12 1.11 3.63
CA SER A 116 -15.33 1.67 3.01
C SER A 116 -15.17 3.12 2.56
N SER A 117 -14.52 3.98 3.35
CA SER A 117 -14.40 5.41 3.04
C SER A 117 -13.67 5.69 1.72
N ASP A 118 -12.64 4.91 1.42
CA ASP A 118 -11.78 5.14 0.26
C ASP A 118 -12.43 4.67 -1.06
N TYR A 119 -13.29 3.66 -0.97
CA TYR A 119 -13.87 2.99 -2.14
C TYR A 119 -15.29 3.41 -2.49
N ILE A 120 -16.00 4.12 -1.59
CA ILE A 120 -17.39 4.55 -1.85
C ILE A 120 -17.45 5.49 -3.07
N THR A 121 -16.65 6.55 -3.07
CA THR A 121 -16.62 7.53 -4.19
C THR A 121 -16.24 6.85 -5.50
N ASP A 122 -15.31 5.91 -5.45
CA ASP A 122 -14.85 5.17 -6.58
C ASP A 122 -15.94 4.22 -7.12
N ALA A 123 -16.65 3.50 -6.24
CA ALA A 123 -17.77 2.65 -6.60
C ALA A 123 -18.91 3.43 -7.28
N LEU A 124 -19.23 4.62 -6.81
CA LEU A 124 -20.24 5.49 -7.42
C LEU A 124 -19.92 5.84 -8.88
N SER A 125 -18.64 5.85 -9.28
CA SER A 125 -18.23 6.05 -10.67
C SER A 125 -18.46 4.83 -11.58
N PHE A 126 -18.84 3.69 -11.00
CA PHE A 126 -19.16 2.44 -11.67
C PHE A 126 -20.67 2.11 -11.65
N ASP A 127 -21.52 3.13 -11.60
CA ASP A 127 -22.98 3.01 -11.55
C ASP A 127 -23.51 2.32 -10.28
N PHE A 128 -22.79 2.43 -9.16
CA PHE A 128 -23.28 2.01 -7.87
C PHE A 128 -23.99 3.16 -7.17
N GLU A 129 -25.04 2.85 -6.44
CA GLU A 129 -25.85 3.83 -5.71
C GLU A 129 -25.76 3.58 -4.19
N THR A 130 -25.81 4.64 -3.41
CA THR A 130 -25.99 4.50 -1.95
C THR A 130 -27.46 4.18 -1.65
N ALA A 131 -27.69 3.11 -0.90
CA ALA A 131 -29.04 2.77 -0.45
C ALA A 131 -29.54 3.76 0.60
N LEU A 132 -30.83 4.07 0.56
CA LEU A 132 -31.48 4.82 1.63
C LEU A 132 -31.42 4.00 2.92
N LEU A 133 -30.84 4.61 3.96
CA LEU A 133 -30.65 3.98 5.24
C LEU A 133 -31.89 4.16 6.13
N SER A 134 -32.33 3.06 6.71
CA SER A 134 -33.34 3.04 7.73
C SER A 134 -32.90 2.15 8.88
N ILE A 135 -33.30 2.45 10.10
CA ILE A 135 -33.05 1.59 11.27
C ILE A 135 -33.49 0.14 11.03
N ASN A 136 -34.47 -0.04 10.18
CA ASN A 136 -35.00 -1.35 9.83
C ASN A 136 -34.22 -2.13 8.77
N ASN A 137 -33.26 -1.49 8.06
CA ASN A 137 -32.52 -2.15 7.00
C ASN A 137 -31.00 -1.96 7.06
N ILE A 138 -30.51 -0.99 7.84
CA ILE A 138 -29.07 -0.71 7.96
C ILE A 138 -28.32 -1.92 8.53
N PRO A 139 -27.27 -2.46 7.86
CA PRO A 139 -26.45 -3.54 8.39
C PRO A 139 -25.46 -3.04 9.45
N TYR A 140 -24.79 -3.94 10.16
CA TYR A 140 -23.69 -3.54 11.05
C TYR A 140 -22.43 -3.15 10.26
N HIS A 141 -21.99 -4.03 9.33
CA HIS A 141 -20.91 -3.74 8.39
C HIS A 141 -21.46 -3.16 7.09
N ASP A 142 -20.62 -2.44 6.37
CA ASP A 142 -20.98 -2.02 5.03
C ASP A 142 -21.29 -3.25 4.19
N LYS A 143 -22.33 -3.19 3.41
CA LYS A 143 -22.77 -4.28 2.55
C LYS A 143 -22.98 -3.75 1.14
N PHE A 144 -22.51 -4.52 0.19
CA PHE A 144 -22.73 -4.28 -1.21
C PHE A 144 -23.68 -5.37 -1.75
N GLN A 145 -24.75 -4.95 -2.43
CA GLN A 145 -25.69 -5.89 -3.04
C GLN A 145 -26.45 -5.21 -4.18
N ASN A 146 -26.52 -5.86 -5.36
CA ASN A 146 -27.28 -5.37 -6.51
C ASN A 146 -26.96 -3.92 -6.88
N LYS A 147 -25.68 -3.60 -6.98
CA LYS A 147 -25.16 -2.23 -7.23
C LYS A 147 -25.58 -1.17 -6.20
N LYS A 148 -26.02 -1.58 -5.02
CA LYS A 148 -26.33 -0.68 -3.91
C LYS A 148 -25.34 -0.85 -2.77
N ILE A 149 -24.87 0.29 -2.27
CA ILE A 149 -23.96 0.39 -1.13
C ILE A 149 -24.81 0.69 0.11
N PHE A 150 -24.85 -0.26 1.04
CA PHE A 150 -25.47 -0.08 2.35
C PHE A 150 -24.38 0.29 3.35
N LEU A 151 -24.33 1.53 3.77
CA LEU A 151 -23.40 1.96 4.81
C LEU A 151 -23.80 1.37 6.17
N GLY A 152 -22.86 0.73 6.85
CA GLY A 152 -23.11 0.02 8.09
C GLY A 152 -23.16 0.92 9.33
N MET A 153 -23.86 0.46 10.38
CA MET A 153 -23.93 1.13 11.68
C MET A 153 -22.56 1.36 12.32
N LYS A 154 -21.54 0.54 12.00
CA LYS A 154 -20.15 0.73 12.48
C LYS A 154 -19.57 2.12 12.16
N ASN A 155 -20.11 2.79 11.13
CA ASN A 155 -19.63 4.12 10.70
C ASN A 155 -20.34 5.26 11.44
N ILE A 156 -21.39 4.98 12.23
CA ILE A 156 -22.11 6.00 12.99
C ILE A 156 -21.30 6.36 14.23
N LYS A 157 -20.73 7.57 14.20
CA LYS A 157 -19.91 8.07 15.31
C LYS A 157 -20.74 8.15 16.58
N GLY A 158 -20.23 7.53 17.66
CA GLY A 158 -20.89 7.55 18.96
C GLY A 158 -21.96 6.47 19.18
N LEU A 159 -22.25 5.63 18.17
CA LEU A 159 -23.14 4.48 18.35
C LEU A 159 -22.37 3.32 19.01
N PRO A 160 -22.75 2.90 20.25
CA PRO A 160 -22.14 1.73 20.89
C PRO A 160 -22.39 0.46 20.08
N ARG A 161 -21.40 -0.42 20.07
CA ARG A 161 -21.47 -1.67 19.30
C ARG A 161 -22.60 -2.59 19.75
N ASP A 162 -22.77 -2.72 21.03
CA ASP A 162 -23.80 -3.53 21.65
C ASP A 162 -25.21 -3.00 21.34
N LEU A 163 -25.40 -1.68 21.32
CA LEU A 163 -26.65 -1.07 20.88
C LEU A 163 -26.93 -1.34 19.39
N ALA A 164 -25.93 -1.27 18.55
CA ALA A 164 -26.08 -1.60 17.13
C ALA A 164 -26.52 -3.05 16.91
N TYR A 165 -25.94 -4.00 17.63
CA TYR A 165 -26.39 -5.40 17.58
C TYR A 165 -27.79 -5.59 18.14
N TRP A 166 -28.13 -4.95 19.26
CA TRP A 166 -29.49 -4.98 19.79
C TRP A 166 -30.52 -4.47 18.77
N ILE A 167 -30.24 -3.38 18.08
CA ILE A 167 -31.12 -2.86 17.01
C ILE A 167 -31.37 -3.92 15.94
N ILE A 168 -30.29 -4.62 15.51
CA ILE A 168 -30.37 -5.63 14.46
C ILE A 168 -31.21 -6.83 14.90
N GLU A 169 -31.10 -7.26 16.14
CA GLU A 169 -31.84 -8.36 16.70
C GLU A 169 -33.31 -7.95 16.96
N GLU A 170 -33.52 -6.80 17.58
CA GLU A 170 -34.85 -6.34 17.97
C GLU A 170 -35.78 -6.09 16.78
N ARG A 171 -35.27 -5.53 15.68
CA ARG A 171 -36.08 -5.33 14.46
C ARG A 171 -36.51 -6.63 13.77
N GLN A 172 -35.89 -7.78 14.10
CA GLN A 172 -36.32 -9.09 13.59
C GLN A 172 -37.61 -9.54 14.25
N ASN A 173 -37.85 -9.12 15.50
CA ASN A 173 -39.10 -9.40 16.21
C ASN A 173 -40.25 -8.56 15.62
N ALA A 174 -40.01 -7.26 15.43
CA ALA A 174 -40.93 -6.33 14.77
C ALA A 174 -40.13 -5.11 14.23
N ALA A 175 -40.46 -4.67 13.02
CA ALA A 175 -39.90 -3.44 12.47
C ALA A 175 -40.22 -2.25 13.37
N PHE A 176 -39.27 -1.31 13.51
CA PHE A 176 -39.53 -0.05 14.22
C PHE A 176 -40.49 0.82 13.40
N THR A 177 -41.57 1.28 14.02
CA THR A 177 -42.58 2.09 13.34
C THR A 177 -42.30 3.58 13.37
N GLY A 178 -41.40 4.02 14.25
CA GLY A 178 -40.99 5.42 14.38
C GLY A 178 -40.01 5.62 15.53
N VAL A 179 -39.67 6.89 15.77
CA VAL A 179 -38.76 7.28 16.84
C VAL A 179 -39.32 6.94 18.23
N GLU A 180 -40.61 7.16 18.42
CA GLU A 180 -41.28 6.87 19.70
C GLU A 180 -41.23 5.37 20.02
N ASP A 181 -41.55 4.51 19.04
CA ASP A 181 -41.48 3.06 19.19
C ASP A 181 -40.05 2.61 19.50
N PHE A 182 -39.07 3.17 18.82
CA PHE A 182 -37.66 2.90 19.10
C PHE A 182 -37.26 3.25 20.54
N ILE A 183 -37.68 4.44 21.03
CA ILE A 183 -37.36 4.88 22.39
C ILE A 183 -38.05 4.00 23.43
N LEU A 184 -39.31 3.62 23.22
CA LEU A 184 -40.04 2.75 24.14
C LEU A 184 -39.44 1.35 24.27
N ARG A 185 -38.86 0.85 23.20
CA ARG A 185 -38.22 -0.48 23.14
C ARG A 185 -36.74 -0.45 23.57
N LEU A 186 -36.13 0.74 23.65
CA LEU A 186 -34.72 0.90 23.97
C LEU A 186 -34.38 0.28 25.34
N PRO A 187 -33.29 -0.47 25.50
CA PRO A 187 -32.87 -1.01 26.79
C PRO A 187 -32.60 0.09 27.82
N GLN A 188 -33.01 -0.12 29.08
CA GLN A 188 -32.93 0.89 30.16
C GLN A 188 -31.53 1.50 30.37
N ASN A 189 -30.47 0.77 30.12
CA ASN A 189 -29.11 1.27 30.23
C ASN A 189 -28.74 2.39 29.22
N TYR A 190 -29.58 2.61 28.20
CA TYR A 190 -29.43 3.67 27.21
C TYR A 190 -30.42 4.85 27.39
N HIS A 191 -31.26 4.82 28.42
CA HIS A 191 -32.18 5.90 28.78
C HIS A 191 -31.50 7.01 29.57
N LYS A 192 -30.40 7.59 29.06
CA LYS A 192 -29.69 8.68 29.76
C LYS A 192 -29.95 10.01 29.09
#